data_5fca95c6ac71ac09b95d5861d144ac89
#
_entry.id   5fca95c6ac71ac09b95d5861d144ac89
#
_cell.length_a   1.000
_cell.length_b   1.000
_cell.length_c   1.000
_cell.angle_alpha   90.00
_cell.angle_beta   90.00
_cell.angle_gamma   90.00
#
_symmetry.space_group_name_H-M   'P 1'
#
loop_
_entity.id
_entity.type
_entity.pdbx_description
1 polymer ?
#
loop_
_entity_poly.entity_id
_entity_poly.type
_entity_poly.pdbx_seq_one_letter_code
_entity_poly.pdbx_strand_id
1 'polypeptide(L)'
;MNAQETPKAKEKGHVDENKFRQMYDLLATPNSYRTASGAPGPEYYQQQADYKIDIELDDKNTKLYGVETITYTNNAKESLEYLWIQLDQNILARTSKTPLVENSKVDPSISVAAFSRKYLEEKFDGGFKIDYVKDSKGNPMSYTINETMMRINLAKPLAHGEKIALNIKWNYNINNYMVDGGRSGYEHFND
;
A
#
# COMPACT_ATOMS: atom_id res chain seq x y z
N MET A 1 0.92 -50.61 -19.60
CA MET A 1 1.66 -49.46 -20.21
C MET A 1 1.36 -48.25 -19.40
N ASN A 2 2.25 -47.89 -18.48
CA ASN A 2 2.10 -46.68 -17.64
C ASN A 2 2.62 -45.48 -18.46
N ALA A 3 1.73 -44.55 -18.76
CA ALA A 3 2.12 -43.28 -19.32
C ALA A 3 2.85 -42.48 -18.24
N GLN A 4 4.15 -42.23 -18.43
CA GLN A 4 4.93 -41.29 -17.61
C GLN A 4 4.40 -39.87 -17.87
N GLU A 5 3.79 -39.27 -16.88
CA GLU A 5 3.50 -37.83 -16.88
C GLU A 5 4.83 -37.08 -16.94
N THR A 6 5.07 -36.35 -17.99
CA THR A 6 6.17 -35.40 -18.09
C THR A 6 5.95 -34.30 -17.07
N PRO A 7 6.93 -33.97 -16.21
CA PRO A 7 6.79 -32.87 -15.25
C PRO A 7 6.54 -31.57 -16.01
N LYS A 8 5.42 -30.88 -15.75
CA LYS A 8 5.20 -29.51 -16.20
C LYS A 8 6.36 -28.67 -15.70
N ALA A 9 7.14 -28.12 -16.65
CA ALA A 9 8.14 -27.13 -16.33
C ALA A 9 7.46 -25.99 -15.55
N LYS A 10 7.94 -25.69 -14.34
CA LYS A 10 7.55 -24.48 -13.60
C LYS A 10 7.86 -23.32 -14.53
N GLU A 11 6.83 -22.56 -14.92
CA GLU A 11 7.05 -21.27 -15.59
C GLU A 11 7.93 -20.44 -14.66
N LYS A 12 9.18 -20.27 -15.05
CA LYS A 12 10.07 -19.31 -14.40
C LYS A 12 9.43 -17.94 -14.64
N GLY A 13 9.08 -17.25 -13.57
CA GLY A 13 8.75 -15.84 -13.67
C GLY A 13 9.83 -15.12 -14.48
N HIS A 14 9.46 -14.04 -15.15
CA HIS A 14 10.37 -13.30 -16.04
C HIS A 14 11.55 -12.75 -15.20
N VAL A 15 12.62 -13.53 -15.14
CA VAL A 15 13.91 -13.10 -14.58
C VAL A 15 14.78 -12.69 -15.75
N ASP A 16 15.13 -11.44 -15.84
CA ASP A 16 16.09 -10.96 -16.85
C ASP A 16 17.50 -11.39 -16.45
N GLU A 17 17.97 -12.47 -17.01
CA GLU A 17 19.33 -13.00 -16.80
C GLU A 17 20.35 -12.36 -17.76
N ASN A 18 19.90 -11.57 -18.73
CA ASN A 18 20.77 -10.99 -19.76
C ASN A 18 21.23 -9.57 -19.37
N LYS A 19 22.44 -9.46 -18.86
CA LYS A 19 23.06 -8.21 -18.40
C LYS A 19 23.25 -7.16 -19.53
N PHE A 20 23.20 -7.57 -20.78
CA PHE A 20 23.39 -6.70 -21.95
C PHE A 20 22.10 -6.44 -22.71
N ARG A 21 20.95 -6.82 -22.15
CA ARG A 21 19.67 -6.62 -22.77
C ARG A 21 19.34 -5.14 -22.90
N GLN A 22 18.95 -4.71 -24.08
CA GLN A 22 18.61 -3.31 -24.33
C GLN A 22 17.20 -2.99 -23.82
N MET A 23 16.94 -1.72 -23.51
CA MET A 23 15.69 -1.28 -22.88
C MET A 23 14.43 -1.68 -23.68
N TYR A 24 14.49 -1.70 -25.00
CA TYR A 24 13.36 -2.13 -25.85
C TYR A 24 13.06 -3.62 -25.75
N ASP A 25 14.01 -4.44 -25.31
CA ASP A 25 13.79 -5.87 -25.03
C ASP A 25 13.08 -6.12 -23.70
N LEU A 26 12.92 -5.07 -22.86
CA LEU A 26 12.22 -5.14 -21.59
C LEU A 26 10.70 -4.96 -21.73
N LEU A 27 10.20 -4.70 -22.94
CA LEU A 27 8.77 -4.66 -23.18
C LEU A 27 8.15 -6.02 -22.90
N ALA A 28 7.09 -6.01 -22.11
CA ALA A 28 6.40 -7.24 -21.77
C ALA A 28 5.88 -7.92 -23.05
N THR A 29 6.13 -9.23 -23.17
CA THR A 29 5.61 -10.04 -24.27
C THR A 29 4.09 -9.90 -24.36
N PRO A 30 3.51 -9.72 -25.56
CA PRO A 30 2.07 -9.66 -25.72
C PRO A 30 1.40 -10.96 -25.24
N ASN A 31 0.25 -10.82 -24.63
CA ASN A 31 -0.58 -11.94 -24.17
C ASN A 31 -2.06 -11.61 -24.37
N SER A 32 -2.96 -12.44 -23.87
CA SER A 32 -4.40 -12.19 -23.99
C SER A 32 -4.90 -10.95 -23.24
N TYR A 33 -4.13 -10.43 -22.27
CA TYR A 33 -4.48 -9.22 -21.49
C TYR A 33 -3.95 -7.93 -22.09
N ARG A 34 -2.85 -8.00 -22.85
CA ARG A 34 -2.26 -6.83 -23.51
C ARG A 34 -1.61 -7.16 -24.84
N THR A 35 -1.68 -6.22 -25.77
CA THR A 35 -0.96 -6.28 -27.05
C THR A 35 0.52 -5.91 -26.87
N ALA A 36 1.33 -6.08 -27.92
CA ALA A 36 2.74 -5.67 -27.93
C ALA A 36 2.92 -4.15 -27.71
N SER A 37 1.96 -3.32 -28.11
CA SER A 37 1.97 -1.87 -27.89
C SER A 37 1.49 -1.45 -26.49
N GLY A 38 1.11 -2.40 -25.61
CA GLY A 38 0.57 -2.14 -24.29
C GLY A 38 -0.94 -1.86 -24.27
N ALA A 39 -1.62 -1.86 -25.41
CA ALA A 39 -3.08 -1.69 -25.46
C ALA A 39 -3.80 -2.90 -24.83
N PRO A 40 -5.04 -2.71 -24.31
CA PRO A 40 -5.84 -3.81 -23.78
C PRO A 40 -6.05 -4.94 -24.78
N GLY A 41 -5.89 -6.18 -24.32
CA GLY A 41 -6.19 -7.39 -25.09
C GLY A 41 -7.62 -7.86 -24.88
N PRO A 42 -8.03 -8.98 -25.51
CA PRO A 42 -9.40 -9.49 -25.42
C PRO A 42 -9.81 -9.96 -24.02
N GLU A 43 -8.85 -10.29 -23.17
CA GLU A 43 -9.08 -10.73 -21.78
C GLU A 43 -8.73 -9.67 -20.74
N TYR A 44 -8.57 -8.42 -21.18
CA TYR A 44 -8.28 -7.31 -20.28
C TYR A 44 -9.39 -7.15 -19.23
N TYR A 45 -8.98 -6.95 -17.99
CA TYR A 45 -9.88 -6.67 -16.87
C TYR A 45 -9.34 -5.55 -16.00
N GLN A 46 -10.23 -4.95 -15.21
CA GLN A 46 -9.87 -4.06 -14.12
C GLN A 46 -10.52 -4.58 -12.85
N GLN A 47 -9.78 -4.58 -11.76
CA GLN A 47 -10.33 -4.85 -10.44
C GLN A 47 -11.24 -3.70 -10.03
N GLN A 48 -12.23 -4.00 -9.20
CA GLN A 48 -13.15 -3.00 -8.67
C GLN A 48 -13.08 -2.97 -7.15
N ALA A 49 -12.97 -1.76 -6.60
CA ALA A 49 -13.06 -1.52 -5.18
C ALA A 49 -14.02 -0.35 -4.93
N ASP A 50 -15.09 -0.60 -4.20
CA ASP A 50 -16.07 0.40 -3.79
C ASP A 50 -15.82 0.72 -2.31
N TYR A 51 -15.79 2.02 -1.97
CA TYR A 51 -15.48 2.51 -0.63
C TYR A 51 -16.68 3.25 -0.04
N LYS A 52 -16.97 2.94 1.22
CA LYS A 52 -17.81 3.77 2.08
C LYS A 52 -16.97 4.15 3.29
N ILE A 53 -16.71 5.45 3.46
CA ILE A 53 -15.80 5.95 4.50
C ILE A 53 -16.57 6.96 5.35
N ASP A 54 -16.60 6.74 6.67
CA ASP A 54 -17.12 7.65 7.66
C ASP A 54 -15.91 8.23 8.43
N ILE A 55 -15.79 9.57 8.47
CA ILE A 55 -14.63 10.28 9.02
C ILE A 55 -15.08 11.23 10.13
N GLU A 56 -14.31 11.27 11.22
CA GLU A 56 -14.43 12.22 12.30
C GLU A 56 -13.10 12.97 12.48
N LEU A 57 -13.17 14.31 12.42
CA LEU A 57 -12.03 15.18 12.69
C LEU A 57 -12.10 15.72 14.12
N ASP A 58 -11.10 15.43 14.92
CA ASP A 58 -10.85 16.04 16.21
C ASP A 58 -9.86 17.21 16.03
N ASP A 59 -10.38 18.41 15.84
CA ASP A 59 -9.60 19.62 15.60
C ASP A 59 -8.78 20.04 16.81
N LYS A 60 -9.27 19.75 18.03
CA LYS A 60 -8.57 20.08 19.28
C LYS A 60 -7.31 19.27 19.50
N ASN A 61 -7.37 17.98 19.14
CA ASN A 61 -6.26 17.05 19.29
C ASN A 61 -5.52 16.81 17.96
N THR A 62 -5.91 17.51 16.88
CA THR A 62 -5.35 17.37 15.54
C THR A 62 -5.28 15.91 15.10
N LYS A 63 -6.40 15.20 15.22
CA LYS A 63 -6.50 13.77 15.00
C LYS A 63 -7.66 13.43 14.07
N LEU A 64 -7.43 12.48 13.18
CA LEU A 64 -8.44 11.95 12.26
C LEU A 64 -8.78 10.51 12.64
N TYR A 65 -10.07 10.22 12.72
CA TYR A 65 -10.61 8.89 12.89
C TYR A 65 -11.39 8.48 11.65
N GLY A 66 -11.27 7.24 11.25
CA GLY A 66 -12.00 6.71 10.10
C GLY A 66 -12.52 5.31 10.36
N VAL A 67 -13.71 5.07 9.83
CA VAL A 67 -14.27 3.72 9.68
C VAL A 67 -14.62 3.55 8.22
N GLU A 68 -14.09 2.52 7.59
CA GLU A 68 -14.34 2.28 6.18
C GLU A 68 -14.83 0.86 5.91
N THR A 69 -15.68 0.75 4.92
CA THR A 69 -16.08 -0.52 4.31
C THR A 69 -15.58 -0.53 2.87
N ILE A 70 -14.72 -1.48 2.55
CA ILE A 70 -14.19 -1.70 1.20
C ILE A 70 -14.88 -2.92 0.64
N THR A 71 -15.63 -2.78 -0.46
CA THR A 71 -16.18 -3.91 -1.21
C THR A 71 -15.31 -4.15 -2.43
N TYR A 72 -14.53 -5.22 -2.40
CA TYR A 72 -13.61 -5.58 -3.47
C TYR A 72 -14.21 -6.70 -4.32
N THR A 73 -14.15 -6.52 -5.67
CA THR A 73 -14.60 -7.52 -6.65
C THR A 73 -13.39 -8.05 -7.42
N ASN A 74 -13.18 -9.35 -7.40
CA ASN A 74 -12.14 -9.98 -8.20
C ASN A 74 -12.60 -10.21 -9.64
N ASN A 75 -12.12 -9.40 -10.56
CA ASN A 75 -12.37 -9.55 -11.99
C ASN A 75 -11.26 -10.30 -12.73
N ALA A 76 -10.16 -10.70 -12.02
CA ALA A 76 -9.13 -11.55 -12.58
C ALA A 76 -9.63 -12.99 -12.72
N LYS A 77 -9.06 -13.76 -13.65
CA LYS A 77 -9.36 -15.20 -13.78
C LYS A 77 -8.82 -16.01 -12.61
N GLU A 78 -7.72 -15.55 -12.02
CA GLU A 78 -7.05 -16.18 -10.89
C GLU A 78 -7.77 -15.85 -9.59
N SER A 79 -7.79 -16.81 -8.67
CA SER A 79 -8.27 -16.58 -7.31
C SER A 79 -7.24 -15.83 -6.48
N LEU A 80 -7.70 -14.89 -5.66
CA LEU A 80 -6.85 -14.07 -4.79
C LEU A 80 -6.85 -14.65 -3.37
N GLU A 81 -5.68 -14.88 -2.81
CA GLU A 81 -5.49 -15.39 -1.44
C GLU A 81 -5.32 -14.25 -0.43
N TYR A 82 -4.97 -13.05 -0.89
CA TYR A 82 -4.76 -11.86 -0.08
C TYR A 82 -5.05 -10.59 -0.89
N LEU A 83 -5.23 -9.50 -0.17
CA LEU A 83 -5.35 -8.16 -0.74
C LEU A 83 -4.27 -7.26 -0.14
N TRP A 84 -3.82 -6.28 -0.94
CA TRP A 84 -2.95 -5.20 -0.49
C TRP A 84 -3.75 -3.91 -0.35
N ILE A 85 -3.54 -3.21 0.77
CA ILE A 85 -4.05 -1.86 1.00
C ILE A 85 -2.86 -0.94 1.22
N GLN A 86 -2.87 0.21 0.56
CA GLN A 86 -1.86 1.23 0.71
C GLN A 86 -2.19 2.12 1.89
N LEU A 87 -1.22 2.35 2.76
CA LEU A 87 -1.30 3.18 3.96
C LEU A 87 -0.35 4.38 3.79
N ASP A 88 -0.71 5.33 2.91
CA ASP A 88 0.18 6.45 2.53
C ASP A 88 0.67 7.26 3.72
N GLN A 89 -0.18 7.47 4.72
CA GLN A 89 0.15 8.24 5.92
C GLN A 89 1.31 7.61 6.73
N ASN A 90 1.62 6.33 6.53
CA ASN A 90 2.71 5.65 7.23
C ASN A 90 4.11 6.17 6.85
N ILE A 91 4.23 7.00 5.80
CA ILE A 91 5.48 7.74 5.55
C ILE A 91 5.84 8.64 6.74
N LEU A 92 4.84 9.10 7.50
CA LEU A 92 4.97 9.93 8.71
C LEU A 92 4.98 9.11 10.00
N ALA A 93 4.98 7.79 9.93
CA ALA A 93 5.12 6.95 11.11
C ALA A 93 6.50 7.16 11.75
N ARG A 94 6.57 7.14 13.08
CA ARG A 94 7.85 7.27 13.82
C ARG A 94 8.89 6.26 13.37
N THR A 95 8.46 5.07 12.97
CA THR A 95 9.30 3.97 12.50
C THR A 95 9.56 3.97 11.01
N SER A 96 9.04 4.96 10.26
CA SER A 96 9.20 5.06 8.82
C SER A 96 10.69 5.10 8.42
N LYS A 97 11.02 4.34 7.39
CA LYS A 97 12.35 4.35 6.78
C LYS A 97 12.50 5.40 5.68
N THR A 98 11.44 6.15 5.36
CA THR A 98 11.47 7.21 4.35
C THR A 98 12.67 8.14 4.49
N PRO A 99 13.03 8.66 5.69
CA PRO A 99 14.20 9.52 5.84
C PRO A 99 15.53 8.84 5.55
N LEU A 100 15.59 7.50 5.54
CA LEU A 100 16.81 6.73 5.26
C LEU A 100 17.01 6.48 3.77
N VAL A 101 15.95 6.53 2.97
CA VAL A 101 16.00 6.30 1.51
C VAL A 101 15.97 7.58 0.70
N GLU A 102 15.65 8.71 1.32
CA GLU A 102 15.77 10.02 0.70
C GLU A 102 17.24 10.36 0.49
N ASN A 103 17.60 10.70 -0.75
CA ASN A 103 18.94 11.16 -1.10
C ASN A 103 19.17 12.59 -0.55
N SER A 104 19.47 12.69 0.74
CA SER A 104 19.94 13.94 1.32
C SER A 104 21.45 14.06 1.12
N LYS A 105 21.91 15.20 0.65
CA LYS A 105 23.34 15.55 0.70
C LYS A 105 23.73 15.62 2.17
N VAL A 106 24.85 14.99 2.50
CA VAL A 106 25.44 15.15 3.84
C VAL A 106 26.09 16.53 3.88
N ASP A 107 25.51 17.45 4.63
CA ASP A 107 26.13 18.75 4.86
C ASP A 107 27.37 18.56 5.76
N PRO A 108 28.47 19.27 5.45
CA PRO A 108 29.71 19.18 6.24
C PRO A 108 29.56 19.71 7.66
N SER A 109 28.50 20.47 7.92
CA SER A 109 28.19 21.02 9.24
C SER A 109 26.67 21.10 9.45
N ILE A 110 26.24 20.96 10.69
CA ILE A 110 24.85 21.13 11.11
C ILE A 110 24.78 22.10 12.29
N SER A 111 23.80 23.00 12.30
CA SER A 111 23.60 23.89 13.45
C SER A 111 23.12 23.10 14.66
N VAL A 112 23.43 23.60 15.87
CA VAL A 112 22.96 22.96 17.13
C VAL A 112 21.44 22.82 17.15
N ALA A 113 20.70 23.84 16.72
CA ALA A 113 19.23 23.79 16.66
C ALA A 113 18.73 22.70 15.69
N ALA A 114 19.34 22.59 14.51
CA ALA A 114 18.97 21.56 13.53
C ALA A 114 19.35 20.16 14.02
N PHE A 115 20.49 20.01 14.71
CA PHE A 115 20.91 18.75 15.33
C PHE A 115 19.93 18.33 16.42
N SER A 116 19.57 19.26 17.33
CA SER A 116 18.59 19.00 18.39
C SER A 116 17.26 18.50 17.82
N ARG A 117 16.70 19.24 16.86
CA ARG A 117 15.43 18.88 16.20
C ARG A 117 15.51 17.51 15.53
N LYS A 118 16.61 17.22 14.85
CA LYS A 118 16.75 15.97 14.09
C LYS A 118 16.97 14.73 14.94
N TYR A 119 17.71 14.86 16.06
CA TYR A 119 18.24 13.73 16.81
C TYR A 119 17.81 13.66 18.28
N LEU A 120 17.44 14.77 18.91
CA LEU A 120 17.16 14.85 20.34
C LEU A 120 15.67 15.06 20.65
N GLU A 121 14.89 15.66 19.74
CA GLU A 121 13.46 15.84 19.91
C GLU A 121 12.71 14.55 19.59
N GLU A 122 11.58 14.37 20.27
CA GLU A 122 10.70 13.23 20.00
C GLU A 122 10.11 13.37 18.59
N LYS A 123 10.27 12.34 17.78
CA LYS A 123 9.75 12.34 16.42
C LYS A 123 8.23 12.25 16.44
N PHE A 124 7.59 13.04 15.61
CA PHE A 124 6.17 12.94 15.32
C PHE A 124 5.79 11.53 14.88
N ASP A 125 4.62 11.06 15.29
CA ASP A 125 4.08 9.76 14.92
C ASP A 125 2.71 9.95 14.25
N GLY A 126 2.74 10.17 12.95
CA GLY A 126 1.58 10.39 12.10
C GLY A 126 1.08 9.17 11.34
N GLY A 127 1.69 7.99 11.56
CA GLY A 127 1.27 6.77 10.88
C GLY A 127 -0.10 6.26 11.31
N PHE A 128 -0.76 5.48 10.46
CA PHE A 128 -2.02 4.83 10.78
C PHE A 128 -1.91 3.94 12.02
N LYS A 129 -2.89 4.07 12.92
CA LYS A 129 -3.18 3.14 14.00
C LYS A 129 -4.42 2.35 13.60
N ILE A 130 -4.24 1.07 13.30
CA ILE A 130 -5.33 0.19 12.87
C ILE A 130 -5.96 -0.42 14.13
N ASP A 131 -7.22 -0.05 14.41
CA ASP A 131 -7.95 -0.56 15.57
C ASP A 131 -8.46 -1.98 15.29
N TYR A 132 -8.96 -2.22 14.06
CA TYR A 132 -9.35 -3.56 13.59
C TYR A 132 -9.42 -3.65 12.07
N VAL A 133 -9.29 -4.88 11.59
CA VAL A 133 -9.66 -5.31 10.24
C VAL A 133 -10.61 -6.50 10.40
N LYS A 134 -11.81 -6.41 9.85
CA LYS A 134 -12.88 -7.42 9.99
C LYS A 134 -13.52 -7.73 8.66
N ASP A 135 -14.07 -8.95 8.55
CA ASP A 135 -14.95 -9.33 7.43
C ASP A 135 -16.36 -8.74 7.58
N SER A 136 -17.24 -8.98 6.60
CA SER A 136 -18.65 -8.54 6.62
C SER A 136 -19.49 -9.12 7.76
N LYS A 137 -19.02 -10.20 8.41
CA LYS A 137 -19.67 -10.84 9.55
C LYS A 137 -19.13 -10.36 10.90
N GLY A 138 -18.14 -9.46 10.87
CA GLY A 138 -17.50 -8.95 12.08
C GLY A 138 -16.34 -9.80 12.61
N ASN A 139 -15.95 -10.88 11.91
CA ASN A 139 -14.84 -11.71 12.34
C ASN A 139 -13.50 -10.99 12.05
N PRO A 140 -12.52 -11.04 12.96
CA PRO A 140 -11.21 -10.44 12.74
C PRO A 140 -10.48 -11.14 11.59
N MET A 141 -9.80 -10.35 10.78
CA MET A 141 -8.94 -10.82 9.69
C MET A 141 -7.48 -10.61 10.03
N SER A 142 -6.63 -11.58 9.66
CA SER A 142 -5.19 -11.44 9.86
C SER A 142 -4.59 -10.50 8.82
N TYR A 143 -3.74 -9.59 9.28
CA TYR A 143 -3.02 -8.68 8.40
C TYR A 143 -1.58 -8.46 8.87
N THR A 144 -0.76 -7.99 7.96
CA THR A 144 0.63 -7.61 8.23
C THR A 144 0.92 -6.27 7.58
N ILE A 145 1.48 -5.34 8.34
CA ILE A 145 1.91 -4.04 7.81
C ILE A 145 3.42 -4.06 7.61
N ASN A 146 3.83 -3.65 6.42
CA ASN A 146 5.22 -3.41 6.07
C ASN A 146 5.31 -2.01 5.45
N GLU A 147 5.84 -1.06 6.23
CA GLU A 147 5.91 0.36 5.87
C GLU A 147 4.52 0.90 5.46
N THR A 148 4.35 1.30 4.21
CA THR A 148 3.10 1.86 3.67
C THR A 148 2.16 0.80 3.08
N MET A 149 2.46 -0.48 3.23
CA MET A 149 1.65 -1.55 2.65
C MET A 149 1.07 -2.46 3.72
N MET A 150 -0.24 -2.66 3.71
CA MET A 150 -0.93 -3.65 4.55
C MET A 150 -1.42 -4.81 3.70
N ARG A 151 -0.94 -6.01 3.99
CA ARG A 151 -1.43 -7.25 3.42
C ARG A 151 -2.52 -7.83 4.32
N ILE A 152 -3.69 -8.09 3.76
CA ILE A 152 -4.80 -8.77 4.44
C ILE A 152 -4.93 -10.16 3.85
N ASN A 153 -4.80 -11.20 4.67
CA ASN A 153 -4.98 -12.58 4.25
C ASN A 153 -6.46 -12.94 4.23
N LEU A 154 -6.91 -13.53 3.13
CA LEU A 154 -8.30 -13.99 2.99
C LEU A 154 -8.45 -15.37 3.60
N ALA A 155 -9.51 -15.59 4.38
CA ALA A 155 -9.79 -16.89 4.99
C ALA A 155 -10.11 -17.96 3.92
N LYS A 156 -10.60 -17.52 2.76
CA LYS A 156 -10.92 -18.33 1.58
C LYS A 156 -10.44 -17.55 0.35
N PRO A 157 -9.81 -18.21 -0.63
CA PRO A 157 -9.46 -17.55 -1.89
C PRO A 157 -10.69 -16.94 -2.55
N LEU A 158 -10.57 -15.69 -3.01
CA LEU A 158 -11.62 -14.95 -3.70
C LEU A 158 -11.58 -15.30 -5.19
N ALA A 159 -12.52 -16.10 -5.66
CA ALA A 159 -12.57 -16.54 -7.04
C ALA A 159 -13.01 -15.42 -8.01
N HIS A 160 -12.86 -15.67 -9.31
CA HIS A 160 -13.34 -14.75 -10.35
C HIS A 160 -14.83 -14.38 -10.15
N GLY A 161 -15.15 -13.11 -10.22
CA GLY A 161 -16.49 -12.56 -10.03
C GLY A 161 -16.98 -12.51 -8.58
N GLU A 162 -16.27 -13.12 -7.62
CA GLU A 162 -16.64 -13.04 -6.21
C GLU A 162 -16.30 -11.65 -5.63
N LYS A 163 -17.04 -11.30 -4.57
CA LYS A 163 -16.86 -10.07 -3.81
C LYS A 163 -16.55 -10.35 -2.36
N ILE A 164 -15.75 -9.50 -1.76
CA ILE A 164 -15.50 -9.49 -0.31
C ILE A 164 -15.69 -8.09 0.23
N ALA A 165 -16.30 -7.96 1.41
CA ALA A 165 -16.37 -6.71 2.13
C ALA A 165 -15.44 -6.76 3.33
N LEU A 166 -14.61 -5.73 3.47
CA LEU A 166 -13.65 -5.51 4.54
C LEU A 166 -14.09 -4.28 5.34
N ASN A 167 -14.13 -4.40 6.68
CA ASN A 167 -14.39 -3.28 7.57
C ASN A 167 -13.10 -2.96 8.32
N ILE A 168 -12.62 -1.74 8.16
CA ILE A 168 -11.38 -1.26 8.77
C ILE A 168 -11.68 -0.04 9.61
N LYS A 169 -11.19 -0.02 10.85
CA LYS A 169 -11.21 1.17 11.70
C LYS A 169 -9.78 1.59 11.97
N TRP A 170 -9.54 2.87 11.79
CA TRP A 170 -8.22 3.45 11.90
C TRP A 170 -8.27 4.88 12.46
N ASN A 171 -7.12 5.33 12.91
CA ASN A 171 -6.90 6.73 13.29
C ASN A 171 -5.44 7.10 13.04
N TYR A 172 -5.15 8.40 12.95
CA TYR A 172 -3.79 8.93 12.95
C TYR A 172 -3.75 10.37 13.44
N ASN A 173 -2.57 10.80 13.88
CA ASN A 173 -2.32 12.19 14.24
C ASN A 173 -2.00 12.99 12.96
N ILE A 174 -2.64 14.14 12.79
CA ILE A 174 -2.42 15.01 11.65
C ILE A 174 -1.12 15.79 11.89
N ASN A 175 -0.22 15.79 10.93
CA ASN A 175 1.06 16.49 11.01
C ASN A 175 0.88 18.01 10.90
N ASN A 176 1.81 18.74 11.49
CA ASN A 176 1.89 20.17 11.29
C ASN A 176 2.58 20.44 9.94
N TYR A 177 1.84 20.97 8.96
CA TYR A 177 2.35 21.24 7.63
C TYR A 177 3.61 22.13 7.63
N MET A 178 3.67 23.13 8.52
CA MET A 178 4.80 24.06 8.60
C MET A 178 6.07 23.42 9.17
N VAL A 179 5.94 22.32 9.90
CA VAL A 179 7.07 21.64 10.56
C VAL A 179 7.51 20.42 9.76
N ASP A 180 6.55 19.57 9.41
CA ASP A 180 6.81 18.26 8.82
C ASP A 180 6.78 18.31 7.29
N GLY A 181 6.22 19.38 6.70
CA GLY A 181 6.05 19.52 5.28
C GLY A 181 5.04 18.53 4.69
N GLY A 182 5.16 18.29 3.38
CA GLY A 182 4.30 17.34 2.66
C GLY A 182 3.11 17.99 1.96
N ARG A 183 2.10 17.17 1.63
CA ARG A 183 0.88 17.61 0.93
C ARG A 183 -0.35 17.61 1.82
N SER A 184 -0.22 17.14 3.05
CA SER A 184 -1.27 17.07 4.06
C SER A 184 -0.77 17.66 5.37
N GLY A 185 -1.69 18.05 6.22
CA GLY A 185 -1.37 18.59 7.53
C GLY A 185 -2.38 19.64 7.96
N TYR A 186 -2.15 20.22 9.12
CA TYR A 186 -2.92 21.36 9.62
C TYR A 186 -2.06 22.61 9.69
N GLU A 187 -2.72 23.75 9.67
CA GLU A 187 -2.15 25.06 9.93
C GLU A 187 -3.10 25.84 10.83
N HIS A 188 -2.57 26.55 11.83
CA HIS A 188 -3.34 27.42 12.68
C HIS A 188 -3.20 28.87 12.17
N PHE A 189 -4.35 29.49 11.97
CA PHE A 189 -4.43 30.91 11.66
C PHE A 189 -4.79 31.67 12.93
N ASN A 190 -4.07 32.74 13.21
CA ASN A 190 -4.43 33.66 14.29
C ASN A 190 -5.50 34.60 13.74
N ASP A 191 -6.72 34.47 14.26
CA ASP A 191 -7.84 35.39 14.02
C ASP A 191 -7.67 36.68 14.84
#